data_a9a96fe24cffa5187873c0d9696e0bfb
#
_entry.id   a9a96fe24cffa5187873c0d9696e0bfb
#
_cell.length_a   1.000
_cell.length_b   1.000
_cell.length_c   1.000
_cell.angle_alpha   90.00
_cell.angle_beta   90.00
_cell.angle_gamma   90.00
#
_symmetry.space_group_name_H-M   'P 1'
#
loop_
_entity.id
_entity.type
_entity.pdbx_description
1 polymer ?
#
loop_
_entity_poly.entity_id
_entity_poly.type
_entity_poly.pdbx_seq_one_letter_code
_entity_poly.pdbx_strand_id
1 'polypeptide(L)'
;MALFSLCLLGLMVLAGGHRYGWVVAKGGSGAITQALVDTLGDYDVTIATDTHVRSRADIPDADIVMLDLTPEQVLAIYGDELPGRVARAYRNFRVGSAAFKVDFAIDGDVPWTNPDSRKAGTVHLGGTFEEIAATERARIAGTPCKCG
;
A
#
# COMPACT_ATOMS: atom_id res chain seq x y z
N MET A 1 5.50 -18.97 -10.38
CA MET A 1 5.64 -17.59 -10.92
C MET A 1 5.63 -16.52 -9.83
N ALA A 2 4.71 -16.53 -8.88
CA ALA A 2 4.63 -15.49 -7.82
C ALA A 2 5.91 -15.32 -6.98
N LEU A 3 6.57 -16.41 -6.58
CA LEU A 3 7.79 -16.35 -5.78
C LEU A 3 8.95 -15.68 -6.53
N PHE A 4 9.11 -15.95 -7.83
CA PHE A 4 10.14 -15.33 -8.66
C PHE A 4 9.91 -13.81 -8.81
N SER A 5 8.68 -13.39 -9.02
CA SER A 5 8.32 -11.96 -9.10
C SER A 5 8.58 -11.23 -7.77
N LEU A 6 8.30 -11.88 -6.64
CA LEU A 6 8.54 -11.31 -5.31
C LEU A 6 10.05 -11.15 -5.03
N CYS A 7 10.87 -12.14 -5.41
CA CYS A 7 12.33 -12.05 -5.30
C CYS A 7 12.91 -10.94 -6.18
N LEU A 8 12.40 -10.78 -7.40
CA LEU A 8 12.83 -9.74 -8.32
C LEU A 8 12.51 -8.34 -7.76
N LEU A 9 11.29 -8.16 -7.23
CA LEU A 9 10.89 -6.91 -6.58
C LEU A 9 11.79 -6.59 -5.40
N GLY A 10 12.06 -7.57 -4.53
CA GLY A 10 12.98 -7.41 -3.40
C GLY A 10 14.39 -6.99 -3.83
N LEU A 11 14.94 -7.60 -4.89
CA LEU A 11 16.23 -7.23 -5.46
C LEU A 11 16.22 -5.81 -6.05
N MET A 12 15.16 -5.38 -6.70
CA MET A 12 15.03 -4.03 -7.25
C MET A 12 15.01 -2.97 -6.14
N VAL A 13 14.26 -3.22 -5.06
CA VAL A 13 14.21 -2.33 -3.89
C VAL A 13 15.58 -2.26 -3.22
N LEU A 14 16.25 -3.40 -3.04
CA LEU A 14 17.58 -3.45 -2.45
C LEU A 14 18.61 -2.70 -3.31
N ALA A 15 18.64 -2.97 -4.61
CA ALA A 15 19.55 -2.29 -5.54
C ALA A 15 19.29 -0.78 -5.60
N GLY A 16 18.02 -0.36 -5.59
CA GLY A 16 17.62 1.04 -5.54
C GLY A 16 18.11 1.73 -4.27
N GLY A 17 17.91 1.10 -3.11
CA GLY A 17 18.40 1.59 -1.81
C GLY A 17 19.92 1.73 -1.76
N HIS A 18 20.65 0.77 -2.32
CA HIS A 18 22.14 0.86 -2.42
C HIS A 18 22.62 1.93 -3.41
N ARG A 19 21.90 2.13 -4.51
CA ARG A 19 22.31 3.08 -5.55
C ARG A 19 21.99 4.53 -5.21
N TYR A 20 20.79 4.76 -4.63
CA TYR A 20 20.22 6.10 -4.47
C TYR A 20 19.97 6.48 -3.00
N GLY A 21 20.16 5.54 -2.08
CA GLY A 21 19.75 5.69 -0.69
C GLY A 21 18.24 5.57 -0.50
N TRP A 22 17.79 5.69 0.73
CA TRP A 22 16.38 5.73 1.09
C TRP A 22 15.90 7.18 1.08
N VAL A 23 15.53 7.65 -0.10
CA VAL A 23 15.09 9.03 -0.30
C VAL A 23 13.60 9.21 0.03
N VAL A 24 13.26 10.40 0.48
CA VAL A 24 11.86 10.84 0.68
C VAL A 24 11.60 12.08 -0.16
N ALA A 25 10.36 12.30 -0.54
CA ALA A 25 9.99 13.47 -1.31
C ALA A 25 10.16 14.75 -0.46
N LYS A 26 10.82 15.75 -0.99
CA LYS A 26 10.92 17.06 -0.37
C LYS A 26 9.52 17.69 -0.31
N GLY A 27 9.08 18.10 0.85
CA GLY A 27 7.72 18.59 1.09
C GLY A 27 6.70 17.51 1.46
N GLY A 28 7.17 16.25 1.69
CA GLY A 28 6.33 15.12 2.08
C GLY A 28 5.77 14.33 0.90
N SER A 29 5.08 13.23 1.19
CA SER A 29 4.52 12.33 0.18
C SER A 29 3.47 13.02 -0.73
N GLY A 30 2.74 14.01 -0.23
CA GLY A 30 1.80 14.80 -1.02
C GLY A 30 2.43 15.53 -2.21
N ALA A 31 3.73 15.83 -2.15
CA ALA A 31 4.46 16.44 -3.27
C ALA A 31 4.52 15.51 -4.50
N ILE A 32 4.52 14.20 -4.30
CA ILE A 32 4.47 13.22 -5.39
C ILE A 32 3.12 13.28 -6.09
N THR A 33 2.04 13.29 -5.31
CA THR A 33 0.67 13.41 -5.85
C THR A 33 0.50 14.72 -6.60
N GLN A 34 1.00 15.84 -6.04
CA GLN A 34 0.90 17.13 -6.70
C GLN A 34 1.66 17.15 -8.04
N ALA A 35 2.86 16.59 -8.09
CA ALA A 35 3.62 16.50 -9.34
C ALA A 35 2.89 15.68 -10.42
N LEU A 36 2.18 14.62 -10.03
CA LEU A 36 1.33 13.85 -10.95
C LEU A 36 0.13 14.67 -11.43
N VAL A 37 -0.55 15.37 -10.53
CA VAL A 37 -1.68 16.26 -10.86
C VAL A 37 -1.23 17.36 -11.83
N ASP A 38 -0.09 18.00 -11.57
CA ASP A 38 0.47 19.03 -12.44
C ASP A 38 0.76 18.48 -13.85
N THR A 39 1.32 17.26 -13.92
CA THR A 39 1.55 16.58 -15.21
C THR A 39 0.25 16.28 -15.95
N LEU A 40 -0.80 15.86 -15.25
CA LEU A 40 -2.11 15.59 -15.84
C LEU A 40 -2.75 16.85 -16.45
N GLY A 41 -2.43 18.02 -15.95
CA GLY A 41 -2.87 19.29 -16.51
C GLY A 41 -2.48 19.51 -17.98
N ASP A 42 -1.40 18.86 -18.43
CA ASP A 42 -0.94 18.93 -19.83
C ASP A 42 -1.77 18.01 -20.77
N TYR A 43 -2.67 17.18 -20.25
CA TYR A 43 -3.38 16.13 -20.99
C TYR A 43 -4.91 16.30 -21.02
N ASP A 44 -5.42 17.47 -20.77
CA ASP A 44 -6.88 17.75 -20.76
C ASP A 44 -7.69 16.81 -19.84
N VAL A 45 -7.13 16.52 -18.68
CA VAL A 45 -7.72 15.63 -17.67
C VAL A 45 -8.55 16.42 -16.68
N THR A 46 -9.78 15.99 -16.43
CA THR A 46 -10.63 16.54 -15.37
C THR A 46 -10.47 15.70 -14.10
N ILE A 47 -10.08 16.34 -13.00
CA ILE A 47 -10.01 15.71 -11.68
C ILE A 47 -11.20 16.17 -10.85
N ALA A 48 -12.08 15.24 -10.47
CA ALA A 48 -13.21 15.52 -9.59
C ALA A 48 -12.91 14.99 -8.19
N THR A 49 -12.68 15.89 -7.23
CA THR A 49 -12.55 15.58 -5.80
C THR A 49 -13.92 15.63 -5.12
N ASP A 50 -14.01 15.14 -3.90
CA ASP A 50 -15.24 15.12 -3.08
C ASP A 50 -16.44 14.45 -3.77
N THR A 51 -16.17 13.58 -4.74
CA THR A 51 -17.16 12.88 -5.53
C THR A 51 -17.17 11.40 -5.15
N HIS A 52 -18.15 11.00 -4.36
CA HIS A 52 -18.28 9.62 -3.91
C HIS A 52 -19.05 8.78 -4.91
N VAL A 53 -18.39 7.91 -5.62
CA VAL A 53 -18.98 6.93 -6.51
C VAL A 53 -19.56 5.76 -5.71
N ARG A 54 -20.87 5.55 -5.75
CA ARG A 54 -21.59 4.51 -5.01
C ARG A 54 -22.19 3.44 -5.90
N SER A 55 -22.43 3.78 -7.16
CA SER A 55 -23.08 2.90 -8.12
C SER A 55 -22.53 3.14 -9.53
N ARG A 56 -22.85 2.25 -10.45
CA ARG A 56 -22.52 2.41 -11.87
C ARG A 56 -23.10 3.70 -12.45
N ALA A 57 -24.26 4.15 -11.99
CA ALA A 57 -24.92 5.35 -12.47
C ALA A 57 -24.15 6.65 -12.16
N ASP A 58 -23.27 6.61 -11.17
CA ASP A 58 -22.44 7.76 -10.81
C ASP A 58 -21.20 7.91 -11.71
N ILE A 59 -20.93 6.92 -12.56
CA ILE A 59 -19.77 6.89 -13.46
C ILE A 59 -20.24 7.33 -14.85
N PRO A 60 -19.64 8.39 -15.44
CA PRO A 60 -19.93 8.81 -16.80
C PRO A 60 -19.69 7.69 -17.81
N ASP A 61 -20.32 7.79 -18.98
CA ASP A 61 -20.00 6.91 -20.10
C ASP A 61 -18.55 7.10 -20.52
N ALA A 62 -17.84 5.97 -20.61
CA ALA A 62 -16.43 5.91 -21.00
C ALA A 62 -16.14 4.59 -21.71
N ASP A 63 -15.25 4.61 -22.68
CA ASP A 63 -14.80 3.40 -23.38
C ASP A 63 -14.05 2.44 -22.46
N ILE A 64 -13.33 3.00 -21.46
CA ILE A 64 -12.56 2.24 -20.47
C ILE A 64 -12.78 2.87 -19.09
N VAL A 65 -13.13 2.04 -18.12
CA VAL A 65 -13.20 2.43 -16.70
C VAL A 65 -12.13 1.66 -15.92
N MET A 66 -11.23 2.39 -15.27
CA MET A 66 -10.20 1.83 -14.42
C MET A 66 -10.56 2.10 -12.95
N LEU A 67 -10.62 1.04 -12.16
CA LEU A 67 -11.03 1.12 -10.75
C LEU A 67 -9.85 0.79 -9.84
N ASP A 68 -9.39 1.75 -9.06
CA ASP A 68 -8.42 1.53 -7.97
C ASP A 68 -9.19 1.33 -6.65
N LEU A 69 -9.87 0.19 -6.56
CA LEU A 69 -10.77 -0.17 -5.48
C LEU A 69 -10.51 -1.60 -4.99
N THR A 70 -10.95 -1.90 -3.77
CA THR A 70 -10.97 -3.29 -3.31
C THR A 70 -12.00 -4.12 -4.08
N PRO A 71 -11.81 -5.46 -4.20
CA PRO A 71 -12.79 -6.33 -4.84
C PRO A 71 -14.21 -6.18 -4.29
N GLU A 72 -14.36 -5.94 -2.99
CA GLU A 72 -15.65 -5.70 -2.34
C GLU A 72 -16.32 -4.41 -2.85
N GLN A 73 -15.56 -3.34 -2.97
CA GLN A 73 -16.05 -2.06 -3.49
C GLN A 73 -16.42 -2.15 -4.97
N VAL A 74 -15.63 -2.89 -5.77
CA VAL A 74 -15.99 -3.15 -7.17
C VAL A 74 -17.29 -3.95 -7.27
N LEU A 75 -17.50 -4.95 -6.41
CA LEU A 75 -18.76 -5.70 -6.35
C LEU A 75 -19.95 -4.81 -5.97
N ALA A 76 -19.74 -3.83 -5.07
CA ALA A 76 -20.81 -2.91 -4.70
C ALA A 76 -21.25 -2.01 -5.87
N ILE A 77 -20.32 -1.62 -6.74
CA ILE A 77 -20.59 -0.74 -7.89
C ILE A 77 -21.07 -1.51 -9.12
N TYR A 78 -20.42 -2.64 -9.43
CA TYR A 78 -20.57 -3.38 -10.70
C TYR A 78 -21.06 -4.81 -10.52
N GLY A 79 -21.49 -5.23 -9.33
CA GLY A 79 -21.71 -6.64 -9.01
C GLY A 79 -22.58 -7.42 -10.02
N ASP A 80 -23.62 -6.79 -10.53
CA ASP A 80 -24.56 -7.39 -11.49
C ASP A 80 -24.05 -7.36 -12.93
N GLU A 81 -23.12 -6.49 -13.25
CA GLU A 81 -22.53 -6.34 -14.58
C GLU A 81 -21.24 -7.15 -14.77
N LEU A 82 -20.64 -7.62 -13.67
CA LEU A 82 -19.42 -8.42 -13.74
C LEU A 82 -19.68 -9.82 -14.29
N PRO A 83 -18.79 -10.35 -15.14
CA PRO A 83 -18.84 -11.75 -15.53
C PRO A 83 -18.87 -12.66 -14.28
N GLY A 84 -19.78 -13.64 -14.24
CA GLY A 84 -20.04 -14.45 -13.03
C GLY A 84 -18.80 -15.10 -12.43
N ARG A 85 -17.79 -15.46 -13.25
CA ARG A 85 -16.48 -15.97 -12.78
C ARG A 85 -15.69 -14.92 -12.01
N VAL A 86 -15.74 -13.66 -12.44
CA VAL A 86 -15.03 -12.53 -11.81
C VAL A 86 -15.73 -12.18 -10.50
N ALA A 87 -17.05 -12.02 -10.53
CA ALA A 87 -17.85 -11.76 -9.34
C ALA A 87 -17.63 -12.82 -8.25
N ARG A 88 -17.56 -14.10 -8.65
CA ARG A 88 -17.25 -15.20 -7.72
C ARG A 88 -15.84 -15.09 -7.14
N ALA A 89 -14.84 -14.79 -7.97
CA ALA A 89 -13.47 -14.60 -7.51
C ALA A 89 -13.36 -13.44 -6.53
N TYR A 90 -14.05 -12.35 -6.78
CA TYR A 90 -14.06 -11.16 -5.91
C TYR A 90 -14.79 -11.44 -4.59
N ARG A 91 -15.93 -12.16 -4.59
CA ARG A 91 -16.62 -12.57 -3.34
C ARG A 91 -15.77 -13.48 -2.48
N ASN A 92 -14.90 -14.27 -3.09
CA ASN A 92 -14.00 -15.19 -2.38
C ASN A 92 -12.63 -14.58 -2.09
N PHE A 93 -12.43 -13.31 -2.43
CA PHE A 93 -11.15 -12.62 -2.18
C PHE A 93 -10.92 -12.49 -0.68
N ARG A 94 -9.75 -12.96 -0.25
CA ARG A 94 -9.34 -12.84 1.15
C ARG A 94 -8.45 -11.63 1.30
N VAL A 95 -8.91 -10.66 2.07
CA VAL A 95 -8.09 -9.49 2.42
C VAL A 95 -6.93 -9.94 3.30
N GLY A 96 -5.76 -9.37 3.06
CA GLY A 96 -4.59 -9.56 3.91
C GLY A 96 -4.77 -8.93 5.29
N SER A 97 -3.82 -9.18 6.20
CA SER A 97 -3.82 -8.52 7.50
C SER A 97 -3.54 -7.02 7.35
N ALA A 98 -4.22 -6.24 8.18
CA ALA A 98 -4.00 -4.80 8.26
C ALA A 98 -2.65 -4.50 8.92
N ALA A 99 -2.03 -3.39 8.49
CA ALA A 99 -0.92 -2.77 9.21
C ALA A 99 -1.49 -1.70 10.16
N PHE A 100 -0.96 -1.65 11.37
CA PHE A 100 -1.25 -0.57 12.31
C PHE A 100 -0.12 0.45 12.24
N LYS A 101 -0.43 1.72 11.99
CA LYS A 101 0.53 2.81 11.89
C LYS A 101 0.27 3.83 12.99
N VAL A 102 1.33 4.31 13.62
CA VAL A 102 1.29 5.45 14.55
C VAL A 102 2.31 6.46 14.07
N ASP A 103 1.90 7.68 13.89
CA ASP A 103 2.78 8.81 13.58
C ASP A 103 3.02 9.62 14.85
N PHE A 104 4.29 9.85 15.16
CA PHE A 104 4.71 10.66 16.30
C PHE A 104 5.36 11.95 15.80
N ALA A 105 4.89 13.08 16.27
CA ALA A 105 5.64 14.32 16.18
C ALA A 105 6.59 14.38 17.39
N ILE A 106 7.90 14.41 17.14
CA ILE A 106 8.92 14.36 18.19
C ILE A 106 9.71 15.67 18.13
N ASP A 107 9.87 16.32 19.27
CA ASP A 107 10.76 17.47 19.42
C ASP A 107 12.17 16.94 19.76
N GLY A 108 13.12 17.13 18.85
CA GLY A 108 14.47 16.58 18.92
C GLY A 108 14.62 15.22 18.26
N ASP A 109 15.68 14.51 18.61
CA ASP A 109 16.01 13.20 18.04
C ASP A 109 15.37 12.04 18.81
N VAL A 110 15.10 10.95 18.10
CA VAL A 110 14.70 9.69 18.75
C VAL A 110 15.87 9.18 19.61
N PRO A 111 15.66 8.90 20.90
CA PRO A 111 16.75 8.56 21.84
C PRO A 111 17.25 7.12 21.68
N TRP A 112 17.72 6.76 20.48
CA TRP A 112 18.33 5.47 20.23
C TRP A 112 19.61 5.31 21.05
N THR A 113 19.78 4.17 21.69
CA THR A 113 21.02 3.84 22.42
C THR A 113 22.18 3.59 21.45
N ASN A 114 21.92 3.02 20.29
CA ASN A 114 22.93 2.85 19.25
C ASN A 114 23.02 4.12 18.39
N PRO A 115 24.19 4.78 18.32
CA PRO A 115 24.37 6.01 17.54
C PRO A 115 24.18 5.80 16.02
N ASP A 116 24.41 4.60 15.49
CA ASP A 116 24.21 4.34 14.06
C ASP A 116 22.73 4.28 13.70
N SER A 117 21.87 3.88 14.63
CA SER A 117 20.41 3.92 14.44
C SER A 117 19.87 5.35 14.24
N ARG A 118 20.57 6.37 14.77
CA ARG A 118 20.21 7.78 14.57
C ARG A 118 20.45 8.28 13.16
N LYS A 119 21.31 7.59 12.40
CA LYS A 119 21.62 7.92 11.00
C LYS A 119 20.76 7.15 10.01
N ALA A 120 19.99 6.15 10.49
CA ALA A 120 19.16 5.32 9.63
C ALA A 120 17.84 6.00 9.31
N GLY A 121 17.44 6.01 8.06
CA GLY A 121 16.12 6.49 7.62
C GLY A 121 14.98 5.55 8.05
N THR A 122 15.30 4.28 8.31
CA THR A 122 14.34 3.28 8.81
C THR A 122 15.07 2.33 9.75
N VAL A 123 14.49 2.06 10.90
CA VAL A 123 14.97 1.08 11.85
C VAL A 123 13.90 0.01 12.04
N HIS A 124 14.24 -1.24 11.73
CA HIS A 124 13.37 -2.39 11.98
C HIS A 124 13.63 -2.95 13.35
N LEU A 125 12.59 -3.06 14.15
CA LEU A 125 12.63 -3.71 15.45
C LEU A 125 12.01 -5.10 15.31
N GLY A 126 12.67 -6.10 15.85
CA GLY A 126 12.19 -7.48 15.81
C GLY A 126 13.02 -8.35 16.76
N GLY A 127 12.53 -9.54 17.03
CA GLY A 127 13.23 -10.58 17.77
C GLY A 127 14.11 -11.45 16.87
N THR A 128 14.31 -12.70 17.28
CA THR A 128 15.01 -13.71 16.49
C THR A 128 14.23 -14.06 15.23
N PHE A 129 14.90 -14.71 14.27
CA PHE A 129 14.23 -15.21 13.07
C PHE A 129 13.04 -16.13 13.39
N GLU A 130 13.19 -16.98 14.42
CA GLU A 130 12.15 -17.91 14.86
C GLU A 130 10.91 -17.17 15.39
N GLU A 131 11.11 -16.11 16.16
CA GLU A 131 10.04 -15.28 16.70
C GLU A 131 9.30 -14.54 15.59
N ILE A 132 10.02 -13.94 14.65
CA ILE A 132 9.44 -13.25 13.49
C ILE A 132 8.65 -14.25 12.64
N ALA A 133 9.24 -15.43 12.34
CA ALA A 133 8.58 -16.47 11.56
C ALA A 133 7.34 -17.05 12.26
N ALA A 134 7.36 -17.16 13.58
CA ALA A 134 6.20 -17.60 14.38
C ALA A 134 5.08 -16.56 14.34
N THR A 135 5.42 -15.29 14.48
CA THR A 135 4.48 -14.16 14.39
C THR A 135 3.80 -14.12 13.02
N GLU A 136 4.57 -14.25 11.94
CA GLU A 136 4.03 -14.27 10.59
C GLU A 136 3.10 -15.48 10.35
N ARG A 137 3.44 -16.65 10.85
CA ARG A 137 2.55 -17.83 10.77
C ARG A 137 1.24 -17.61 11.54
N ALA A 138 1.30 -17.06 12.75
CA ALA A 138 0.11 -16.74 13.55
C ALA A 138 -0.79 -15.73 12.84
N ARG A 139 -0.19 -14.70 12.24
CA ARG A 139 -0.89 -13.69 11.44
C ARG A 139 -1.65 -14.31 10.26
N ILE A 140 -1.00 -15.21 9.50
CA ILE A 140 -1.63 -15.91 8.37
C ILE A 140 -2.79 -16.81 8.85
N ALA A 141 -2.65 -17.42 10.01
CA ALA A 141 -3.69 -18.25 10.62
C ALA A 141 -4.84 -17.44 11.26
N GLY A 142 -4.75 -16.11 11.32
CA GLY A 142 -5.74 -15.26 11.97
C GLY A 142 -5.72 -15.33 13.49
N THR A 143 -4.62 -15.79 14.07
CA THR A 143 -4.46 -15.88 15.52
C THR A 143 -3.89 -14.55 16.03
N PRO A 144 -4.44 -13.95 17.11
CA PRO A 144 -3.89 -12.74 17.69
C PRO A 144 -2.43 -12.92 18.10
N CYS A 145 -1.54 -12.00 17.67
CA CYS A 145 -0.18 -11.96 18.17
C CYS A 145 -0.19 -11.62 19.67
N LYS A 146 0.45 -12.45 20.45
CA LYS A 146 0.82 -12.06 21.82
C LYS A 146 2.07 -11.20 21.71
N CYS A 147 1.91 -9.89 21.78
CA CYS A 147 3.03 -8.98 22.00
C CYS A 147 3.51 -9.23 23.43
N GLY A 148 4.74 -9.76 23.59
CA GLY A 148 5.44 -9.81 24.88
C GLY A 148 6.07 -8.46 25.19
#